data_a1e1bcfa760d8ebb60b3e8a16c8cafb9
#
_entry.id   a1e1bcfa760d8ebb60b3e8a16c8cafb9
#
_cell.length_a   1.000
_cell.length_b   1.000
_cell.length_c   1.000
_cell.angle_alpha   90.00
_cell.angle_beta   90.00
_cell.angle_gamma   90.00
#
_symmetry.space_group_name_H-M   'P 1'
#
loop_
_entity.id
_entity.type
_entity.pdbx_description
1 polymer ?
#
loop_
_entity_poly.entity_id
_entity_poly.type
_entity_poly.pdbx_seq_one_letter_code
_entity_poly.pdbx_strand_id
1 'polypeptide(L)'
;ARELHMSQPAVSRTMQRLETEFKMDLFDRSNNGIALNDNGHLAVTLARHVIEQYDSMLASVRQFDARHRSIVIAACAPVPMLVIRRMIERLYPSVSVRQILDGDDALLMRMLVSGDCQLIVLNHPISDKGLTCVPFMRESLTLAVPKGHILERFEALHFSDFNGYNIVLNPDIGFWMDVCRRHLPASHLLVQRTIDAFGVIAENSDIFYFSTSQSRDYAAKVLRSDARRTFIPIVDSEATATYYAVCRIGRSPSLTALMEELGRF
;
A
#
# COMPACT_ATOMS: atom_id res chain seq x y z
N ALA A 1 -15.56 0.80 -45.30
CA ALA A 1 -14.25 0.48 -45.91
C ALA A 1 -13.18 1.46 -45.46
N ARG A 2 -13.40 2.80 -45.54
CA ARG A 2 -12.40 3.80 -45.08
C ARG A 2 -12.11 3.72 -43.60
N GLU A 3 -13.11 3.63 -42.75
CA GLU A 3 -12.98 3.51 -41.29
C GLU A 3 -12.27 2.22 -40.85
N LEU A 4 -12.43 1.14 -41.61
CA LEU A 4 -11.81 -0.16 -41.33
C LEU A 4 -10.43 -0.32 -41.97
N HIS A 5 -9.91 0.70 -42.65
CA HIS A 5 -8.68 0.65 -43.47
C HIS A 5 -8.63 -0.57 -44.41
N MET A 6 -9.78 -1.00 -44.92
CA MET A 6 -9.93 -2.16 -45.80
C MET A 6 -10.40 -1.70 -47.19
N SER A 7 -10.04 -2.48 -48.24
CA SER A 7 -10.59 -2.27 -49.56
C SER A 7 -12.10 -2.65 -49.62
N GLN A 8 -12.87 -1.94 -50.48
CA GLN A 8 -14.30 -2.25 -50.63
C GLN A 8 -14.59 -3.72 -51.01
N PRO A 9 -13.78 -4.38 -51.90
CA PRO A 9 -13.97 -5.80 -52.16
C PRO A 9 -13.71 -6.70 -50.97
N ALA A 10 -12.76 -6.34 -50.06
CA ALA A 10 -12.48 -7.11 -48.85
C ALA A 10 -13.65 -7.05 -47.87
N VAL A 11 -14.24 -5.84 -47.68
CA VAL A 11 -15.41 -5.66 -46.80
C VAL A 11 -16.59 -6.47 -47.35
N SER A 12 -16.85 -6.38 -48.70
CA SER A 12 -17.95 -7.13 -49.33
C SER A 12 -17.79 -8.67 -49.13
N ARG A 13 -16.58 -9.21 -49.30
CA ARG A 13 -16.32 -10.62 -49.07
C ARG A 13 -16.51 -11.01 -47.61
N THR A 14 -16.13 -10.18 -46.66
CA THR A 14 -16.33 -10.44 -45.23
C THR A 14 -17.82 -10.48 -44.90
N MET A 15 -18.61 -9.56 -45.44
CA MET A 15 -20.07 -9.53 -45.26
C MET A 15 -20.72 -10.82 -45.83
N GLN A 16 -20.35 -11.24 -47.04
CA GLN A 16 -20.83 -12.46 -47.64
C GLN A 16 -20.46 -13.70 -46.83
N ARG A 17 -19.26 -13.79 -46.27
CA ARG A 17 -18.86 -14.90 -45.37
C ARG A 17 -19.70 -14.93 -44.12
N LEU A 18 -20.03 -13.79 -43.51
CA LEU A 18 -20.91 -13.72 -42.34
C LEU A 18 -22.31 -14.28 -42.70
N GLU A 19 -22.90 -13.83 -43.79
CA GLU A 19 -24.21 -14.34 -44.24
C GLU A 19 -24.18 -15.87 -44.54
N THR A 20 -23.07 -16.37 -45.07
CA THR A 20 -22.86 -17.81 -45.28
C THR A 20 -22.80 -18.59 -43.95
N GLU A 21 -22.05 -18.07 -42.95
CA GLU A 21 -21.97 -18.70 -41.63
C GLU A 21 -23.30 -18.71 -40.88
N PHE A 22 -24.05 -17.60 -40.96
CA PHE A 22 -25.37 -17.50 -40.35
C PHE A 22 -26.46 -18.25 -41.16
N LYS A 23 -26.15 -18.64 -42.39
CA LYS A 23 -27.08 -19.27 -43.34
C LYS A 23 -28.35 -18.43 -43.58
N MET A 24 -28.22 -17.12 -43.51
CA MET A 24 -29.31 -16.15 -43.72
C MET A 24 -28.74 -14.80 -44.13
N ASP A 25 -29.57 -13.99 -44.77
CA ASP A 25 -29.22 -12.61 -45.11
C ASP A 25 -29.21 -11.74 -43.85
N LEU A 26 -28.15 -10.96 -43.67
CA LEU A 26 -27.97 -9.98 -42.61
C LEU A 26 -28.08 -8.55 -43.10
N PHE A 27 -28.07 -8.36 -44.45
CA PHE A 27 -28.02 -7.05 -45.05
C PHE A 27 -29.10 -6.91 -46.16
N ASP A 28 -29.82 -5.81 -46.12
CA ASP A 28 -30.67 -5.35 -47.24
C ASP A 28 -29.80 -4.60 -48.21
N ARG A 29 -29.89 -4.99 -49.49
CA ARG A 29 -29.17 -4.38 -50.61
C ARG A 29 -30.17 -3.60 -51.47
N SER A 30 -30.00 -2.28 -51.55
CA SER A 30 -30.79 -1.39 -52.37
C SER A 30 -29.94 -0.58 -53.32
N ASN A 31 -30.55 0.11 -54.27
CA ASN A 31 -29.86 1.04 -55.17
C ASN A 31 -29.15 2.19 -54.40
N ASN A 32 -29.55 2.46 -53.15
CA ASN A 32 -28.99 3.53 -52.30
C ASN A 32 -27.91 3.03 -51.31
N GLY A 33 -27.58 1.73 -51.30
CA GLY A 33 -26.54 1.20 -50.43
C GLY A 33 -26.92 -0.12 -49.77
N ILE A 34 -26.14 -0.45 -48.72
CA ILE A 34 -26.32 -1.67 -47.92
C ILE A 34 -26.65 -1.21 -46.50
N ALA A 35 -27.72 -1.78 -45.91
CA ALA A 35 -28.15 -1.58 -44.53
C ALA A 35 -28.31 -2.91 -43.85
N LEU A 36 -28.24 -2.93 -42.49
CA LEU A 36 -28.61 -4.12 -41.73
C LEU A 36 -30.10 -4.36 -41.79
N ASN A 37 -30.49 -5.59 -42.00
CA ASN A 37 -31.90 -6.04 -41.77
C ASN A 37 -32.08 -6.43 -40.28
N ASP A 38 -33.26 -6.87 -39.89
CA ASP A 38 -33.57 -7.26 -38.49
C ASP A 38 -32.64 -8.35 -37.95
N ASN A 39 -32.30 -9.34 -38.76
CA ASN A 39 -31.32 -10.38 -38.39
C ASN A 39 -29.92 -9.78 -38.19
N GLY A 40 -29.53 -8.83 -39.04
CA GLY A 40 -28.29 -8.12 -38.94
C GLY A 40 -28.18 -7.26 -37.65
N HIS A 41 -29.27 -6.57 -37.29
CA HIS A 41 -29.33 -5.81 -36.03
C HIS A 41 -29.21 -6.73 -34.81
N LEU A 42 -29.89 -7.86 -34.81
CA LEU A 42 -29.78 -8.87 -33.77
C LEU A 42 -28.34 -9.43 -33.69
N ALA A 43 -27.77 -9.81 -34.85
CA ALA A 43 -26.41 -10.33 -34.94
C ALA A 43 -25.37 -9.34 -34.38
N VAL A 44 -25.49 -8.04 -34.72
CA VAL A 44 -24.59 -6.99 -34.16
C VAL A 44 -24.76 -6.85 -32.66
N THR A 45 -25.96 -6.90 -32.12
CA THR A 45 -26.22 -6.82 -30.68
C THR A 45 -25.58 -8.00 -29.96
N LEU A 46 -25.75 -9.22 -30.43
CA LEU A 46 -25.15 -10.41 -29.86
C LEU A 46 -23.64 -10.42 -30.01
N ALA A 47 -23.09 -9.97 -31.15
CA ALA A 47 -21.66 -9.87 -31.38
C ALA A 47 -20.99 -8.88 -30.37
N ARG A 48 -21.66 -7.76 -30.07
CA ARG A 48 -21.15 -6.82 -29.02
C ARG A 48 -21.06 -7.50 -27.67
N HIS A 49 -22.05 -8.24 -27.24
CA HIS A 49 -22.02 -9.00 -25.98
C HIS A 49 -20.87 -10.01 -25.96
N VAL A 50 -20.62 -10.73 -27.07
CA VAL A 50 -19.49 -11.67 -27.15
C VAL A 50 -18.14 -10.93 -27.01
N ILE A 51 -17.98 -9.79 -27.64
CA ILE A 51 -16.76 -8.97 -27.55
C ILE A 51 -16.58 -8.48 -26.08
N GLU A 52 -17.63 -7.97 -25.44
CA GLU A 52 -17.61 -7.53 -24.05
C GLU A 52 -17.22 -8.67 -23.10
N GLN A 53 -17.75 -9.87 -23.30
CA GLN A 53 -17.39 -11.06 -22.52
C GLN A 53 -15.94 -11.48 -22.75
N TYR A 54 -15.43 -11.38 -23.98
CA TYR A 54 -14.04 -11.66 -24.30
C TYR A 54 -13.10 -10.67 -23.61
N ASP A 55 -13.40 -9.38 -23.68
CA ASP A 55 -12.60 -8.33 -23.01
C ASP A 55 -12.62 -8.51 -21.50
N SER A 56 -13.76 -8.84 -20.93
CA SER A 56 -13.91 -9.15 -19.49
C SER A 56 -13.07 -10.38 -19.09
N MET A 57 -13.07 -11.42 -19.90
CA MET A 57 -12.23 -12.60 -19.67
C MET A 57 -10.75 -12.25 -19.69
N LEU A 58 -10.29 -11.49 -20.70
CA LEU A 58 -8.89 -11.04 -20.77
C LEU A 58 -8.50 -10.19 -19.57
N ALA A 59 -9.37 -9.26 -19.17
CA ALA A 59 -9.14 -8.43 -17.98
C ALA A 59 -9.04 -9.29 -16.72
N SER A 60 -9.91 -10.28 -16.56
CA SER A 60 -9.93 -11.20 -15.42
C SER A 60 -8.66 -12.05 -15.34
N VAL A 61 -8.20 -12.61 -16.46
CA VAL A 61 -6.96 -13.40 -16.52
C VAL A 61 -5.73 -12.53 -16.21
N ARG A 62 -5.66 -11.30 -16.77
CA ARG A 62 -4.59 -10.36 -16.47
C ARG A 62 -4.59 -9.93 -15.00
N GLN A 63 -5.77 -9.71 -14.43
CA GLN A 63 -5.90 -9.37 -13.01
C GLN A 63 -5.48 -10.55 -12.11
N PHE A 64 -5.82 -11.77 -12.49
CA PHE A 64 -5.38 -12.98 -11.79
C PHE A 64 -3.85 -13.10 -11.80
N ASP A 65 -3.20 -12.95 -12.94
CA ASP A 65 -1.73 -12.96 -13.08
C ASP A 65 -1.07 -11.84 -12.26
N ALA A 66 -1.60 -10.62 -12.33
CA ALA A 66 -1.09 -9.49 -11.56
C ALA A 66 -1.21 -9.70 -10.04
N ARG A 67 -2.30 -10.33 -9.56
CA ARG A 67 -2.47 -10.70 -8.14
C ARG A 67 -1.45 -11.76 -7.70
N HIS A 68 -1.07 -12.68 -8.57
CA HIS A 68 -0.06 -13.71 -8.28
C HIS A 68 1.36 -13.17 -8.31
N ARG A 69 1.59 -12.02 -8.97
CA ARG A 69 2.90 -11.33 -9.03
C ARG A 69 2.99 -10.13 -8.08
N SER A 70 2.02 -9.91 -7.22
CA SER A 70 2.04 -8.83 -6.25
C SER A 70 1.79 -9.33 -4.84
N ILE A 71 2.57 -8.81 -3.89
CA ILE A 71 2.32 -8.98 -2.46
C ILE A 71 1.80 -7.66 -1.91
N VAL A 72 0.62 -7.71 -1.29
CA VAL A 72 0.05 -6.57 -0.56
C VAL A 72 0.39 -6.74 0.91
N ILE A 73 1.08 -5.73 1.47
CA ILE A 73 1.41 -5.64 2.89
C ILE A 73 0.55 -4.54 3.50
N ALA A 74 -0.09 -4.81 4.62
CA ALA A 74 -0.74 -3.77 5.40
C ALA A 74 -0.10 -3.71 6.80
N ALA A 75 0.17 -2.52 7.33
CA ALA A 75 0.93 -2.37 8.56
C ALA A 75 0.40 -1.24 9.45
N CYS A 76 0.50 -1.44 10.76
CA CYS A 76 0.12 -0.44 11.76
C CYS A 76 1.14 0.70 11.90
N ALA A 77 2.36 0.57 11.33
CA ALA A 77 3.41 1.58 11.39
C ALA A 77 4.31 1.57 10.14
N PRO A 78 4.94 2.71 9.79
CA PRO A 78 5.70 2.83 8.55
C PRO A 78 7.03 2.07 8.57
N VAL A 79 7.76 2.07 9.68
CA VAL A 79 9.12 1.48 9.73
C VAL A 79 9.10 -0.03 9.52
N PRO A 80 8.27 -0.83 10.24
CA PRO A 80 8.20 -2.27 10.02
C PRO A 80 7.73 -2.62 8.60
N MET A 81 6.85 -1.81 8.00
CA MET A 81 6.42 -1.97 6.62
C MET A 81 7.59 -1.83 5.63
N LEU A 82 8.48 -0.83 5.83
CA LEU A 82 9.68 -0.63 5.02
C LEU A 82 10.68 -1.79 5.15
N VAL A 83 10.83 -2.33 6.37
CA VAL A 83 11.70 -3.49 6.61
C VAL A 83 11.20 -4.70 5.83
N ILE A 84 9.93 -5.05 5.96
CA ILE A 84 9.33 -6.18 5.25
C ILE A 84 9.39 -5.97 3.74
N ARG A 85 9.08 -4.78 3.25
CA ARG A 85 9.20 -4.46 1.82
C ARG A 85 10.60 -4.77 1.29
N ARG A 86 11.66 -4.29 1.94
CA ARG A 86 13.05 -4.54 1.54
C ARG A 86 13.39 -6.04 1.54
N MET A 87 12.88 -6.78 2.52
CA MET A 87 13.06 -8.23 2.58
C MET A 87 12.36 -8.93 1.40
N ILE A 88 11.13 -8.54 1.08
CA ILE A 88 10.41 -9.09 -0.07
C ILE A 88 11.13 -8.75 -1.38
N GLU A 89 11.55 -7.51 -1.60
CA GLU A 89 12.28 -7.08 -2.79
C GLU A 89 13.61 -7.87 -2.97
N ARG A 90 14.27 -8.25 -1.87
CA ARG A 90 15.47 -9.07 -1.88
C ARG A 90 15.17 -10.55 -2.17
N LEU A 91 14.16 -11.12 -1.52
CA LEU A 91 13.80 -12.54 -1.65
C LEU A 91 13.08 -12.84 -2.98
N TYR A 92 12.32 -11.88 -3.47
CA TYR A 92 11.42 -12.03 -4.63
C TYR A 92 11.55 -10.83 -5.59
N PRO A 93 12.67 -10.68 -6.33
CA PRO A 93 12.92 -9.48 -7.15
C PRO A 93 11.90 -9.24 -8.27
N SER A 94 11.15 -10.28 -8.68
CA SER A 94 10.11 -10.19 -9.72
C SER A 94 8.71 -9.87 -9.18
N VAL A 95 8.54 -9.76 -7.87
CA VAL A 95 7.25 -9.52 -7.22
C VAL A 95 7.08 -8.03 -6.92
N SER A 96 5.96 -7.46 -7.34
CA SER A 96 5.62 -6.09 -6.95
C SER A 96 5.07 -6.05 -5.53
N VAL A 97 5.42 -5.01 -4.76
CA VAL A 97 4.96 -4.83 -3.39
C VAL A 97 4.02 -3.64 -3.32
N ARG A 98 2.76 -3.87 -2.91
CA ARG A 98 1.82 -2.82 -2.55
C ARG A 98 1.80 -2.65 -1.04
N GLN A 99 1.74 -1.40 -0.59
CA GLN A 99 1.79 -1.05 0.82
C GLN A 99 0.52 -0.30 1.23
N ILE A 100 -0.03 -0.67 2.38
CA ILE A 100 -1.17 0.00 3.00
C ILE A 100 -0.78 0.27 4.45
N LEU A 101 -0.85 1.52 4.86
CA LEU A 101 -0.57 1.95 6.23
C LEU A 101 -1.89 2.35 6.89
N ASP A 102 -2.23 1.70 7.98
CA ASP A 102 -3.40 2.01 8.77
C ASP A 102 -3.17 1.64 10.24
N GLY A 103 -3.63 2.48 11.16
CA GLY A 103 -3.54 2.22 12.60
C GLY A 103 -4.70 1.39 13.17
N ASP A 104 -5.72 1.05 12.36
CA ASP A 104 -6.87 0.25 12.79
C ASP A 104 -6.59 -1.25 12.62
N ASP A 105 -6.27 -1.92 13.73
CA ASP A 105 -6.01 -3.35 13.77
C ASP A 105 -7.19 -4.19 13.26
N ALA A 106 -8.44 -3.75 13.50
CA ALA A 106 -9.61 -4.46 13.01
C ALA A 106 -9.73 -4.39 11.49
N LEU A 107 -9.35 -3.26 10.88
CA LEU A 107 -9.26 -3.12 9.44
C LEU A 107 -8.17 -4.04 8.88
N LEU A 108 -6.97 -4.00 9.45
CA LEU A 108 -5.85 -4.85 9.02
C LEU A 108 -6.22 -6.34 9.06
N MET A 109 -6.85 -6.77 10.15
CA MET A 109 -7.32 -8.16 10.27
C MET A 109 -8.40 -8.52 9.24
N ARG A 110 -9.37 -7.63 8.99
CA ARG A 110 -10.38 -7.86 7.94
C ARG A 110 -9.72 -8.05 6.57
N MET A 111 -8.75 -7.20 6.22
CA MET A 111 -8.01 -7.28 4.96
C MET A 111 -7.23 -8.59 4.83
N LEU A 112 -6.64 -9.09 5.92
CA LEU A 112 -5.94 -10.38 5.92
C LEU A 112 -6.92 -11.54 5.72
N VAL A 113 -8.06 -11.53 6.40
CA VAL A 113 -9.07 -12.60 6.33
C VAL A 113 -9.75 -12.62 4.97
N SER A 114 -10.13 -11.45 4.40
CA SER A 114 -10.71 -11.35 3.05
C SER A 114 -9.72 -11.74 1.95
N GLY A 115 -8.41 -11.59 2.19
CA GLY A 115 -7.35 -11.83 1.21
C GLY A 115 -6.97 -10.60 0.40
N ASP A 116 -7.44 -9.42 0.79
CA ASP A 116 -7.05 -8.14 0.20
C ASP A 116 -5.58 -7.81 0.46
N CYS A 117 -5.01 -8.37 1.53
CA CYS A 117 -3.57 -8.41 1.76
C CYS A 117 -3.10 -9.83 2.11
N GLN A 118 -1.83 -10.11 1.90
CA GLN A 118 -1.20 -11.39 2.18
C GLN A 118 -0.47 -11.40 3.52
N LEU A 119 -0.04 -10.24 3.98
CA LEU A 119 0.70 -10.06 5.23
C LEU A 119 0.27 -8.77 5.90
N ILE A 120 0.05 -8.84 7.21
CA ILE A 120 -0.15 -7.65 8.04
C ILE A 120 0.93 -7.54 9.11
N VAL A 121 1.12 -6.32 9.60
CA VAL A 121 2.00 -6.03 10.74
C VAL A 121 1.19 -5.38 11.83
N LEU A 122 1.28 -5.94 13.02
CA LEU A 122 0.63 -5.45 14.23
C LEU A 122 1.69 -5.14 15.30
N ASN A 123 1.33 -4.31 16.27
CA ASN A 123 2.16 -3.99 17.44
C ASN A 123 1.87 -4.86 18.68
N HIS A 124 1.09 -5.93 18.50
CA HIS A 124 0.77 -6.93 19.52
C HIS A 124 0.66 -8.33 18.89
N PRO A 125 0.86 -9.41 19.66
CA PRO A 125 0.73 -10.77 19.16
C PRO A 125 -0.73 -11.15 18.95
N ILE A 126 -0.96 -12.03 17.97
CA ILE A 126 -2.25 -12.69 17.74
C ILE A 126 -2.07 -14.19 17.88
N SER A 127 -3.04 -14.83 18.55
CA SER A 127 -3.13 -16.28 18.65
C SER A 127 -4.39 -16.76 17.93
N ASP A 128 -4.22 -17.29 16.73
CA ASP A 128 -5.29 -17.90 15.92
C ASP A 128 -4.75 -19.12 15.19
N LYS A 129 -5.51 -20.22 15.17
CA LYS A 129 -5.10 -21.51 14.57
C LYS A 129 -4.90 -21.45 13.06
N GLY A 130 -5.48 -20.46 12.39
CA GLY A 130 -5.39 -20.23 10.93
C GLY A 130 -4.27 -19.28 10.52
N LEU A 131 -3.58 -18.65 11.48
CA LEU A 131 -2.60 -17.60 11.25
C LEU A 131 -1.21 -18.00 11.78
N THR A 132 -0.18 -17.56 11.08
CA THR A 132 1.20 -17.53 11.58
C THR A 132 1.47 -16.11 12.05
N CYS A 133 1.96 -15.97 13.31
CA CYS A 133 2.31 -14.71 13.93
C CYS A 133 3.74 -14.79 14.46
N VAL A 134 4.63 -13.91 13.97
CA VAL A 134 6.06 -13.95 14.27
C VAL A 134 6.52 -12.57 14.73
N PRO A 135 7.12 -12.43 15.94
CA PRO A 135 7.80 -11.19 16.32
C PRO A 135 9.04 -11.02 15.44
N PHE A 136 9.31 -9.80 14.97
CA PHE A 136 10.45 -9.60 14.07
C PHE A 136 11.25 -8.30 14.31
N MET A 137 10.70 -7.31 14.99
CA MET A 137 11.48 -6.11 15.32
C MET A 137 10.89 -5.38 16.52
N ARG A 138 11.74 -4.57 17.16
CA ARG A 138 11.36 -3.65 18.21
C ARG A 138 11.77 -2.23 17.82
N GLU A 139 10.90 -1.27 18.09
CA GLU A 139 11.10 0.14 17.81
C GLU A 139 10.81 0.96 19.06
N SER A 140 11.66 1.95 19.35
CA SER A 140 11.46 2.88 20.46
C SER A 140 11.57 4.31 19.96
N LEU A 141 10.68 5.17 20.43
CA LEU A 141 10.65 6.59 20.10
C LEU A 141 11.79 7.34 20.80
N THR A 142 12.32 8.31 20.10
CA THR A 142 13.19 9.35 20.61
C THR A 142 12.60 10.70 20.28
N LEU A 143 12.78 11.68 21.16
CA LEU A 143 12.42 13.08 20.89
C LEU A 143 13.62 13.81 20.31
N ALA A 144 13.45 14.43 19.15
CA ALA A 144 14.45 15.31 18.54
C ALA A 144 14.30 16.71 19.14
N VAL A 145 15.21 17.06 20.02
CA VAL A 145 15.24 18.31 20.78
C VAL A 145 16.27 19.27 20.16
N PRO A 146 15.98 20.55 19.93
CA PRO A 146 16.98 21.53 19.49
C PRO A 146 18.15 21.62 20.47
N LYS A 147 19.37 21.73 19.96
CA LYS A 147 20.54 21.94 20.78
C LYS A 147 20.41 23.26 21.57
N GLY A 148 20.83 23.24 22.85
CA GLY A 148 20.68 24.36 23.76
C GLY A 148 19.33 24.45 24.46
N HIS A 149 18.37 23.59 24.11
CA HIS A 149 17.10 23.53 24.82
C HIS A 149 17.27 22.89 26.20
N ILE A 150 16.44 23.27 27.19
CA ILE A 150 16.56 22.80 28.57
C ILE A 150 16.43 21.25 28.68
N LEU A 151 15.64 20.64 27.83
CA LEU A 151 15.47 19.19 27.80
C LEU A 151 16.71 18.44 27.32
N GLU A 152 17.67 19.08 26.65
CA GLU A 152 18.92 18.46 26.22
C GLU A 152 19.76 17.93 27.39
N ARG A 153 19.51 18.40 28.61
CA ARG A 153 20.23 17.99 29.83
C ARG A 153 19.80 16.61 30.35
N PHE A 154 18.72 16.07 29.85
CA PHE A 154 18.17 14.79 30.28
C PHE A 154 18.74 13.64 29.43
N GLU A 155 19.13 12.55 30.05
CA GLU A 155 19.54 11.32 29.37
C GLU A 155 18.35 10.53 28.81
N ALA A 156 17.16 10.72 29.41
CA ALA A 156 15.91 10.11 29.00
C ALA A 156 14.74 11.03 29.38
N LEU A 157 13.62 10.91 28.69
CA LEU A 157 12.41 11.70 28.91
C LEU A 157 11.19 10.80 29.09
N HIS A 158 10.21 11.29 29.84
CA HIS A 158 8.85 10.80 29.82
C HIS A 158 7.98 11.69 28.96
N PHE A 159 6.85 11.19 28.46
CA PHE A 159 5.88 12.00 27.73
C PHE A 159 5.42 13.23 28.53
N SER A 160 5.34 13.11 29.86
CA SER A 160 4.99 14.20 30.76
C SER A 160 5.98 15.37 30.72
N ASP A 161 7.26 15.14 30.42
CA ASP A 161 8.30 16.14 30.47
C ASP A 161 8.23 17.14 29.30
N PHE A 162 7.54 16.75 28.24
CA PHE A 162 7.35 17.59 27.05
C PHE A 162 5.88 17.73 26.60
N ASN A 163 4.94 17.27 27.40
CA ASN A 163 3.52 17.53 27.16
C ASN A 163 3.24 19.04 27.35
N GLY A 164 2.68 19.65 26.30
CA GLY A 164 2.46 21.10 26.21
C GLY A 164 3.39 21.80 25.21
N TYR A 165 4.42 21.12 24.72
CA TYR A 165 5.25 21.67 23.64
C TYR A 165 4.63 21.39 22.25
N ASN A 166 4.99 22.23 21.28
CA ASN A 166 4.64 22.04 19.90
C ASN A 166 5.48 20.90 19.27
N ILE A 167 4.83 19.96 18.60
CA ILE A 167 5.49 18.81 17.98
C ILE A 167 5.02 18.70 16.54
N VAL A 168 5.96 18.65 15.60
CA VAL A 168 5.65 18.40 14.21
C VAL A 168 5.63 16.88 13.95
N LEU A 169 4.59 16.42 13.26
CA LEU A 169 4.38 15.01 12.93
C LEU A 169 4.29 14.82 11.42
N ASN A 170 4.81 13.71 10.96
CA ASN A 170 4.50 13.17 9.63
C ASN A 170 3.05 12.64 9.64
N PRO A 171 2.28 12.79 8.56
CA PRO A 171 0.90 12.30 8.50
C PRO A 171 0.78 10.77 8.64
N ASP A 172 1.74 10.07 8.06
CA ASP A 172 1.70 8.61 7.90
C ASP A 172 2.54 7.91 8.98
N ILE A 173 2.14 8.04 10.25
CA ILE A 173 2.80 7.39 11.39
C ILE A 173 2.02 6.21 11.98
N GLY A 174 0.86 5.89 11.40
CA GLY A 174 0.03 4.77 11.84
C GLY A 174 -0.43 4.89 13.29
N PHE A 175 -0.37 3.80 14.06
CA PHE A 175 -0.83 3.76 15.46
C PHE A 175 -0.09 4.73 16.38
N TRP A 176 1.10 5.20 16.01
CA TRP A 176 1.84 6.22 16.78
C TRP A 176 1.07 7.52 16.91
N MET A 177 0.15 7.81 16.00
CA MET A 177 -0.74 8.97 16.11
C MET A 177 -1.62 8.89 17.35
N ASP A 178 -2.16 7.71 17.66
CA ASP A 178 -3.01 7.51 18.84
C ASP A 178 -2.21 7.53 20.14
N VAL A 179 -0.97 7.02 20.10
CA VAL A 179 -0.02 7.17 21.22
C VAL A 179 0.24 8.65 21.50
N CYS A 180 0.57 9.44 20.48
CA CYS A 180 0.80 10.89 20.64
C CYS A 180 -0.43 11.60 21.21
N ARG A 181 -1.60 11.36 20.67
CA ARG A 181 -2.85 11.99 21.15
C ARG A 181 -3.19 11.64 22.60
N ARG A 182 -2.92 10.40 22.99
CA ARG A 182 -3.21 9.92 24.35
C ARG A 182 -2.26 10.48 25.40
N HIS A 183 -0.97 10.52 25.08
CA HIS A 183 0.07 10.90 26.06
C HIS A 183 0.46 12.38 26.03
N LEU A 184 0.04 13.11 24.98
CA LEU A 184 0.37 14.53 24.78
C LEU A 184 -0.88 15.41 24.59
N PRO A 185 -1.88 15.31 25.49
CA PRO A 185 -3.16 16.01 25.30
C PRO A 185 -3.02 17.54 25.38
N ALA A 186 -1.99 18.07 26.02
CA ALA A 186 -1.74 19.51 26.12
C ALA A 186 -0.82 20.05 25.01
N SER A 187 -0.25 19.16 24.17
CA SER A 187 0.65 19.53 23.10
C SER A 187 -0.09 19.90 21.82
N HIS A 188 0.47 20.85 21.06
CA HIS A 188 0.02 21.10 19.69
C HIS A 188 0.73 20.16 18.73
N LEU A 189 -0.01 19.17 18.19
CA LEU A 189 0.48 18.20 17.20
C LEU A 189 0.28 18.77 15.78
N LEU A 190 1.36 19.25 15.17
CA LEU A 190 1.37 19.89 13.85
C LEU A 190 1.57 18.83 12.75
N VAL A 191 0.50 18.18 12.36
CA VAL A 191 0.55 17.13 11.32
C VAL A 191 0.75 17.77 9.95
N GLN A 192 1.86 17.42 9.28
CA GLN A 192 2.16 17.89 7.93
C GLN A 192 1.51 17.01 6.88
N ARG A 193 1.23 17.57 5.72
CA ARG A 193 0.59 16.81 4.62
C ARG A 193 1.59 16.02 3.77
N THR A 194 2.86 16.40 3.79
CA THR A 194 3.92 15.76 3.01
C THR A 194 5.20 15.64 3.83
N ILE A 195 6.05 14.68 3.47
CA ILE A 195 7.39 14.50 4.07
C ILE A 195 8.26 15.74 3.83
N ASP A 196 8.15 16.36 2.65
CA ASP A 196 8.95 17.56 2.34
C ASP A 196 8.56 18.73 3.23
N ALA A 197 7.26 18.96 3.47
CA ALA A 197 6.79 20.00 4.39
C ALA A 197 7.24 19.72 5.84
N PHE A 198 7.21 18.46 6.27
CA PHE A 198 7.77 18.05 7.55
C PHE A 198 9.27 18.35 7.62
N GLY A 199 10.04 17.98 6.59
CA GLY A 199 11.48 18.23 6.51
C GLY A 199 11.83 19.71 6.64
N VAL A 200 11.13 20.57 5.90
CA VAL A 200 11.34 22.03 5.96
C VAL A 200 11.15 22.58 7.38
N ILE A 201 10.08 22.15 8.09
CA ILE A 201 9.83 22.60 9.46
C ILE A 201 10.86 22.02 10.42
N ALA A 202 11.16 20.73 10.33
CA ALA A 202 12.12 20.07 11.19
C ALA A 202 13.55 20.68 11.07
N GLU A 203 13.91 21.15 9.88
CA GLU A 203 15.21 21.77 9.62
C GLU A 203 15.30 23.25 10.05
N ASN A 204 14.20 24.01 9.91
CA ASN A 204 14.24 25.48 10.02
C ASN A 204 13.52 26.03 11.26
N SER A 205 13.07 25.18 12.19
CA SER A 205 12.39 25.61 13.41
C SER A 205 12.92 24.87 14.64
N ASP A 206 12.61 25.37 15.82
CA ASP A 206 12.91 24.73 17.12
C ASP A 206 11.77 23.80 17.59
N ILE A 207 10.85 23.45 16.71
CA ILE A 207 9.73 22.54 17.01
C ILE A 207 10.27 21.11 17.16
N PHE A 208 9.77 20.37 18.15
CA PHE A 208 10.13 18.99 18.39
C PHE A 208 9.56 18.05 17.32
N TYR A 209 10.20 16.92 17.13
CA TYR A 209 9.65 15.82 16.35
C TYR A 209 10.12 14.47 16.91
N PHE A 210 9.42 13.40 16.55
CA PHE A 210 9.81 12.06 16.91
C PHE A 210 10.71 11.43 15.85
N SER A 211 11.64 10.63 16.33
CA SER A 211 12.46 9.73 15.52
C SER A 211 12.58 8.38 16.23
N THR A 212 13.11 7.41 15.54
CA THR A 212 13.44 6.09 16.10
C THR A 212 14.84 5.69 15.65
N SER A 213 15.47 4.74 16.33
CA SER A 213 16.77 4.20 15.89
C SER A 213 16.71 3.68 14.45
N GLN A 214 15.59 3.10 14.06
CA GLN A 214 15.38 2.52 12.73
C GLN A 214 15.05 3.57 11.66
N SER A 215 14.31 4.62 12.02
CA SER A 215 13.97 5.70 11.10
C SER A 215 15.10 6.71 10.90
N ARG A 216 16.04 6.78 11.82
CA ARG A 216 17.18 7.74 11.77
C ARG A 216 18.04 7.53 10.54
N ASP A 217 18.37 6.29 10.19
CA ASP A 217 19.14 5.97 8.99
C ASP A 217 18.41 6.35 7.69
N TYR A 218 17.08 6.31 7.72
CA TYR A 218 16.23 6.76 6.61
C TYR A 218 16.10 8.29 6.61
N ALA A 219 15.86 8.89 7.77
CA ALA A 219 15.74 10.33 7.94
C ALA A 219 17.05 11.07 7.63
N ALA A 220 18.21 10.52 7.97
CA ALA A 220 19.51 11.09 7.63
C ALA A 220 19.76 11.25 6.12
N LYS A 221 19.05 10.45 5.28
CA LYS A 221 19.09 10.62 3.83
C LYS A 221 18.14 11.70 3.32
N VAL A 222 17.12 12.05 4.11
CA VAL A 222 16.07 13.01 3.75
C VAL A 222 16.25 14.34 4.50
N LEU A 223 16.66 14.29 5.77
CA LEU A 223 16.85 15.45 6.63
C LEU A 223 18.34 15.78 6.73
N ARG A 224 18.75 16.92 6.20
CA ARG A 224 20.14 17.42 6.27
C ARG A 224 20.56 17.91 7.67
N SER A 225 19.69 17.89 8.69
CA SER A 225 19.84 18.68 9.91
C SER A 225 19.99 17.91 11.22
N ASP A 226 20.43 16.65 11.23
CA ASP A 226 20.73 15.92 12.47
C ASP A 226 21.77 16.64 13.36
N ALA A 227 22.63 17.48 12.76
CA ALA A 227 23.66 18.22 13.49
C ALA A 227 23.10 19.28 14.48
N ARG A 228 21.87 19.73 14.33
CA ARG A 228 21.24 20.76 15.18
C ARG A 228 20.35 20.19 16.30
N ARG A 229 20.25 18.88 16.39
CA ARG A 229 19.32 18.20 17.31
C ARG A 229 20.05 17.21 18.19
N THR A 230 19.53 17.05 19.39
CA THR A 230 19.84 15.93 20.29
C THR A 230 18.66 15.01 20.35
N PHE A 231 18.90 13.71 20.16
CA PHE A 231 17.84 12.68 20.18
C PHE A 231 17.84 12.02 21.54
N ILE A 232 16.78 12.28 22.32
CA ILE A 232 16.67 11.80 23.68
C ILE A 232 15.64 10.67 23.72
N PRO A 233 15.98 9.49 24.25
CA PRO A 233 15.06 8.36 24.33
C PRO A 233 13.88 8.67 25.25
N ILE A 234 12.68 8.18 24.85
CA ILE A 234 11.48 8.23 25.67
C ILE A 234 11.34 6.88 26.36
N VAL A 235 11.22 6.87 27.69
CA VAL A 235 11.31 5.65 28.52
C VAL A 235 9.95 5.10 28.94
N ASP A 236 8.86 5.78 28.62
CA ASP A 236 7.52 5.23 28.84
C ASP A 236 7.33 3.93 28.03
N SER A 237 6.62 2.96 28.61
CA SER A 237 6.38 1.66 27.97
C SER A 237 5.69 1.81 26.60
N GLU A 238 4.80 2.79 26.46
CA GLU A 238 4.03 3.10 25.27
C GLU A 238 4.88 3.75 24.16
N ALA A 239 6.07 4.24 24.50
CA ALA A 239 7.03 4.74 23.53
C ALA A 239 7.82 3.61 22.83
N THR A 240 7.57 2.36 23.19
CA THR A 240 8.21 1.18 22.59
C THR A 240 7.16 0.21 22.06
N ALA A 241 7.38 -0.28 20.84
CA ALA A 241 6.55 -1.29 20.22
C ALA A 241 7.37 -2.49 19.76
N THR A 242 6.85 -3.69 19.98
CA THR A 242 7.31 -4.92 19.32
C THR A 242 6.35 -5.23 18.19
N TYR A 243 6.88 -5.44 16.99
CA TYR A 243 6.07 -5.71 15.81
C TYR A 243 6.04 -7.18 15.47
N TYR A 244 4.86 -7.61 15.04
CA TYR A 244 4.54 -8.97 14.66
C TYR A 244 4.08 -9.02 13.22
N ALA A 245 4.72 -9.86 12.43
CA ALA A 245 4.26 -10.19 11.09
C ALA A 245 3.22 -11.30 11.17
N VAL A 246 2.08 -11.11 10.54
CA VAL A 246 0.96 -12.05 10.57
C VAL A 246 0.53 -12.39 9.15
N CYS A 247 0.42 -13.68 8.84
CA CYS A 247 -0.10 -14.18 7.56
C CYS A 247 -0.96 -15.42 7.76
N ARG A 248 -1.76 -15.79 6.74
CA ARG A 248 -2.55 -17.02 6.77
C ARG A 248 -1.69 -18.24 6.48
N ILE A 249 -1.91 -19.33 7.22
CA ILE A 249 -1.23 -20.61 7.01
C ILE A 249 -1.58 -21.18 5.63
N GLY A 250 -0.57 -21.63 4.88
CA GLY A 250 -0.74 -22.48 3.69
C GLY A 250 -1.22 -21.81 2.41
N ARG A 251 -1.45 -20.48 2.39
CA ARG A 251 -1.97 -19.79 1.18
C ARG A 251 -0.91 -19.20 0.25
N SER A 252 0.34 -19.14 0.65
CA SER A 252 1.40 -18.60 -0.22
C SER A 252 2.75 -19.20 0.13
N PRO A 253 3.27 -20.16 -0.66
CA PRO A 253 4.62 -20.71 -0.48
C PRO A 253 5.70 -19.62 -0.49
N SER A 254 5.46 -18.53 -1.21
CA SER A 254 6.35 -17.37 -1.26
C SER A 254 6.47 -16.62 0.07
N LEU A 255 5.50 -16.70 0.98
CA LEU A 255 5.59 -16.06 2.30
C LEU A 255 6.28 -16.93 3.36
N THR A 256 6.40 -18.24 3.16
CA THR A 256 7.02 -19.13 4.14
C THR A 256 8.48 -18.75 4.40
N ALA A 257 9.28 -18.55 3.35
CA ALA A 257 10.67 -18.13 3.49
C ALA A 257 10.80 -16.73 4.13
N LEU A 258 9.90 -15.81 3.81
CA LEU A 258 9.85 -14.49 4.45
C LEU A 258 9.55 -14.61 5.96
N MET A 259 8.55 -15.41 6.35
CA MET A 259 8.18 -15.58 7.76
C MET A 259 9.28 -16.28 8.56
N GLU A 260 9.97 -17.25 7.98
CA GLU A 260 11.13 -17.91 8.60
C GLU A 260 12.29 -16.92 8.79
N GLU A 261 12.54 -16.06 7.83
CA GLU A 261 13.59 -15.04 7.92
C GLU A 261 13.24 -13.97 8.96
N LEU A 262 11.99 -13.51 9.00
CA LEU A 262 11.49 -12.59 10.03
C LEU A 262 11.61 -13.17 11.45
N GLY A 263 11.37 -14.47 11.63
CA GLY A 263 11.50 -15.13 12.93
C GLY A 263 12.94 -15.31 13.44
N ARG A 264 13.94 -14.98 12.63
CA ARG A 264 15.38 -15.01 13.01
C ARG A 264 15.91 -13.63 13.40
N PHE A 265 15.10 -12.59 13.27
CA PHE A 265 15.42 -11.21 13.68
C PHE A 265 15.29 -11.06 15.20
#